data_d734aa610019c0c85712fd1c219e938b
#
_entry.id   d734aa610019c0c85712fd1c219e938b
#
_cell.length_a   1.000
_cell.length_b   1.000
_cell.length_c   1.000
_cell.angle_alpha   90.00
_cell.angle_beta   90.00
_cell.angle_gamma   90.00
#
_symmetry.space_group_name_H-M   'P 1'
#
loop_
_entity.id
_entity.type
_entity.pdbx_description
1 polymer ?
#
loop_
_entity_poly.entity_id
_entity_poly.type
_entity_poly.pdbx_seq_one_letter_code
_entity_poly.pdbx_strand_id
1 'polypeptide(L)'
;MFQKEEYQFIYRWFSNILGRELTDAQLQSLQAGEFTPFFAFLKEAGFAAEIAQLEMALASLQLHPHARLELAADFAECFLLEGAISAMPYASAYLAGKELTSNLQKMDDYLTEFGLQTNRQVNEPSDHLCVYLEILLKLVEQKTLAEQRQFIREQLQTWLPKMTEKLAKISLQNQFYPALFSLLCKILALHAAES
;
A
#
# COMPACT_ATOMS: atom_id res chain seq x y z
N MET A 1 10.62 16.53 0.63
CA MET A 1 11.03 15.15 0.27
C MET A 1 11.53 14.46 1.53
N PHE A 2 11.13 13.23 1.76
CA PHE A 2 11.53 12.45 2.94
C PHE A 2 13.01 12.01 2.84
N GLN A 3 13.62 11.77 4.00
CA GLN A 3 14.93 11.14 4.09
C GLN A 3 14.80 9.62 3.83
N LYS A 4 15.95 8.95 3.61
CA LYS A 4 16.01 7.51 3.32
C LYS A 4 15.31 6.67 4.40
N GLU A 5 15.63 6.93 5.66
CA GLU A 5 15.09 6.20 6.82
C GLU A 5 13.58 6.42 6.98
N GLU A 6 13.11 7.63 6.65
CA GLU A 6 11.69 7.98 6.66
C GLU A 6 10.92 7.20 5.59
N TYR A 7 11.43 7.15 4.35
CA TYR A 7 10.84 6.32 3.29
C TYR A 7 10.83 4.84 3.67
N GLN A 8 11.91 4.31 4.27
CA GLN A 8 11.97 2.93 4.71
C GLN A 8 10.90 2.62 5.77
N PHE A 9 10.74 3.50 6.76
CA PHE A 9 9.70 3.34 7.77
C PHE A 9 8.30 3.38 7.16
N ILE A 10 8.02 4.37 6.30
CA ILE A 10 6.74 4.57 5.64
C ILE A 10 6.35 3.32 4.83
N TYR A 11 7.19 2.87 3.90
CA TYR A 11 6.84 1.73 3.04
C TYR A 11 6.74 0.42 3.81
N ARG A 12 7.57 0.22 4.84
CA ARG A 12 7.44 -0.95 5.72
C ARG A 12 6.12 -0.93 6.51
N TRP A 13 5.72 0.24 6.98
CA TRP A 13 4.43 0.40 7.66
C TRP A 13 3.26 0.05 6.73
N PHE A 14 3.25 0.57 5.50
CA PHE A 14 2.22 0.23 4.52
C PHE A 14 2.21 -1.27 4.16
N SER A 15 3.36 -1.88 3.92
CA SER A 15 3.47 -3.31 3.64
C SER A 15 2.87 -4.16 4.77
N ASN A 16 3.13 -3.79 6.03
CA ASN A 16 2.58 -4.48 7.19
C ASN A 16 1.05 -4.34 7.35
N ILE A 17 0.49 -3.19 6.98
CA ILE A 17 -0.96 -2.93 7.15
C ILE A 17 -1.78 -3.42 5.95
N LEU A 18 -1.22 -3.37 4.73
CA LEU A 18 -1.91 -3.76 3.49
C LEU A 18 -1.70 -5.22 3.09
N GLY A 19 -0.72 -5.91 3.70
CA GLY A 19 -0.36 -7.28 3.31
C GLY A 19 -1.37 -8.35 3.74
N ARG A 20 -2.18 -8.07 4.75
CA ARG A 20 -3.18 -9.00 5.30
C ARG A 20 -4.16 -8.27 6.20
N GLU A 21 -5.23 -8.97 6.58
CA GLU A 21 -6.16 -8.49 7.61
C GLU A 21 -5.42 -8.08 8.88
N LEU A 22 -5.86 -6.97 9.48
CA LEU A 22 -5.29 -6.51 10.76
C LEU A 22 -5.58 -7.51 11.88
N THR A 23 -4.57 -7.78 12.67
CA THR A 23 -4.71 -8.49 13.95
C THR A 23 -5.30 -7.58 15.02
N ASP A 24 -5.84 -8.18 16.10
CA ASP A 24 -6.32 -7.41 17.25
C ASP A 24 -5.23 -6.49 17.82
N ALA A 25 -3.99 -6.97 17.91
CA ALA A 25 -2.86 -6.18 18.41
C ALA A 25 -2.54 -4.97 17.50
N GLN A 26 -2.56 -5.14 16.18
CA GLN A 26 -2.33 -4.04 15.23
C GLN A 26 -3.43 -2.99 15.30
N LEU A 27 -4.70 -3.41 15.37
CA LEU A 27 -5.81 -2.48 15.51
C LEU A 27 -5.74 -1.74 16.85
N GLN A 28 -5.43 -2.44 17.93
CA GLN A 28 -5.25 -1.84 19.26
C GLN A 28 -4.13 -0.79 19.25
N SER A 29 -2.97 -1.08 18.65
CA SER A 29 -1.85 -0.12 18.52
C SER A 29 -2.27 1.15 17.76
N LEU A 30 -3.03 0.98 16.67
CA LEU A 30 -3.57 2.12 15.91
C LEU A 30 -4.54 2.96 16.73
N GLN A 31 -5.46 2.32 17.48
CA GLN A 31 -6.47 2.98 18.29
C GLN A 31 -5.88 3.57 19.59
N ALA A 32 -4.84 2.99 20.16
CA ALA A 32 -4.13 3.49 21.34
C ALA A 32 -3.28 4.74 21.04
N GLY A 33 -3.15 5.12 19.76
CA GLY A 33 -2.38 6.31 19.39
C GLY A 33 -0.86 6.09 19.33
N GLU A 34 -0.39 4.85 19.26
CA GLU A 34 1.05 4.56 19.15
C GLU A 34 1.67 5.19 17.90
N PHE A 35 0.86 5.37 16.85
CA PHE A 35 1.28 6.01 15.59
C PHE A 35 1.00 7.53 15.55
N THR A 36 0.55 8.16 16.63
CA THR A 36 0.30 9.62 16.68
C THR A 36 1.52 10.47 16.26
N PRO A 37 2.75 10.16 16.71
CA PRO A 37 3.93 10.92 16.24
C PRO A 37 4.18 10.75 14.73
N PHE A 38 3.96 9.56 14.20
CA PHE A 38 4.09 9.29 12.77
C PHE A 38 3.03 10.03 11.95
N PHE A 39 1.78 10.05 12.41
CA PHE A 39 0.71 10.79 11.75
C PHE A 39 0.95 12.31 11.82
N ALA A 40 1.45 12.84 12.94
CA ALA A 40 1.84 14.24 13.05
C ALA A 40 2.94 14.60 12.03
N PHE A 41 3.97 13.77 11.93
CA PHE A 41 5.03 13.92 10.94
C PHE A 41 4.49 13.95 9.50
N LEU A 42 3.58 13.05 9.14
CA LEU A 42 2.96 13.04 7.80
C LEU A 42 2.08 14.27 7.55
N LYS A 43 1.36 14.77 8.56
CA LYS A 43 0.59 16.02 8.45
C LYS A 43 1.49 17.22 8.14
N GLU A 44 2.62 17.33 8.84
CA GLU A 44 3.63 18.38 8.60
C GLU A 44 4.28 18.27 7.21
N ALA A 45 4.41 17.03 6.69
CA ALA A 45 4.90 16.75 5.35
C ALA A 45 3.88 17.04 4.22
N GLY A 46 2.67 17.52 4.54
CA GLY A 46 1.65 17.92 3.57
C GLY A 46 0.51 16.92 3.35
N PHE A 47 0.41 15.86 4.16
CA PHE A 47 -0.63 14.83 4.05
C PHE A 47 -1.75 14.99 5.10
N ALA A 48 -2.00 16.20 5.57
CA ALA A 48 -2.94 16.47 6.65
C ALA A 48 -4.38 16.01 6.33
N ALA A 49 -4.82 16.15 5.09
CA ALA A 49 -6.16 15.74 4.67
C ALA A 49 -6.34 14.22 4.69
N GLU A 50 -5.34 13.48 4.19
CA GLU A 50 -5.35 12.00 4.16
C GLU A 50 -5.28 11.42 5.57
N ILE A 51 -4.42 11.98 6.42
CA ILE A 51 -4.32 11.57 7.81
C ILE A 51 -5.60 11.87 8.56
N ALA A 52 -6.24 13.02 8.34
CA ALA A 52 -7.54 13.33 8.96
C ALA A 52 -8.63 12.30 8.57
N GLN A 53 -8.66 11.86 7.32
CA GLN A 53 -9.58 10.81 6.87
C GLN A 53 -9.28 9.47 7.56
N LEU A 54 -8.00 9.10 7.69
CA LEU A 54 -7.58 7.88 8.37
C LEU A 54 -7.93 7.92 9.87
N GLU A 55 -7.68 9.04 10.53
CA GLU A 55 -8.03 9.23 11.95
C GLU A 55 -9.55 9.19 12.18
N MET A 56 -10.35 9.78 11.28
CA MET A 56 -11.81 9.69 11.35
C MET A 56 -12.30 8.25 11.20
N ALA A 57 -11.71 7.49 10.27
CA ALA A 57 -12.03 6.09 10.08
C ALA A 57 -11.69 5.25 11.34
N LEU A 58 -10.52 5.47 11.93
CA LEU A 58 -10.11 4.81 13.18
C LEU A 58 -11.01 5.19 14.37
N ALA A 59 -11.40 6.47 14.47
CA ALA A 59 -12.30 6.92 15.54
C ALA A 59 -13.70 6.30 15.43
N SER A 60 -14.23 6.14 14.21
CA SER A 60 -15.52 5.48 14.01
C SER A 60 -15.48 4.01 14.44
N LEU A 61 -14.37 3.31 14.21
CA LEU A 61 -14.18 1.92 14.63
C LEU A 61 -14.18 1.73 16.14
N GLN A 62 -13.75 2.73 16.93
CA GLN A 62 -13.77 2.64 18.41
C GLN A 62 -15.18 2.52 18.97
N LEU A 63 -16.20 2.92 18.22
CA LEU A 63 -17.60 2.83 18.61
C LEU A 63 -18.24 1.46 18.33
N HIS A 64 -17.53 0.58 17.62
CA HIS A 64 -18.04 -0.72 17.20
C HIS A 64 -17.48 -1.85 18.07
N PRO A 65 -18.36 -2.69 18.67
CA PRO A 65 -17.93 -3.78 19.54
C PRO A 65 -17.14 -4.88 18.80
N HIS A 66 -17.27 -4.94 17.47
CA HIS A 66 -16.65 -5.94 16.61
C HIS A 66 -15.75 -5.31 15.54
N ALA A 67 -15.10 -4.17 15.85
CA ALA A 67 -14.31 -3.36 14.91
C ALA A 67 -13.31 -4.18 14.06
N ARG A 68 -12.63 -5.17 14.66
CA ARG A 68 -11.71 -6.03 13.91
C ARG A 68 -12.42 -6.88 12.85
N LEU A 69 -13.59 -7.43 13.19
CA LEU A 69 -14.35 -8.25 12.25
C LEU A 69 -14.92 -7.41 11.10
N GLU A 70 -15.35 -6.19 11.39
CA GLU A 70 -15.78 -5.24 10.35
C GLU A 70 -14.63 -4.88 9.41
N LEU A 71 -13.46 -4.58 9.97
CA LEU A 71 -12.27 -4.33 9.13
C LEU A 71 -11.82 -5.56 8.35
N ALA A 72 -11.95 -6.78 8.90
CA ALA A 72 -11.66 -8.00 8.16
C ALA A 72 -12.62 -8.21 6.99
N ALA A 73 -13.91 -7.90 7.17
CA ALA A 73 -14.91 -7.91 6.10
C ALA A 73 -14.57 -6.86 5.03
N ASP A 74 -14.28 -5.62 5.42
CA ASP A 74 -13.88 -4.55 4.50
C ASP A 74 -12.58 -4.90 3.76
N PHE A 75 -11.60 -5.53 4.42
CA PHE A 75 -10.39 -6.03 3.77
C PHE A 75 -10.69 -7.06 2.69
N ALA A 76 -11.55 -8.02 3.01
CA ALA A 76 -11.97 -9.05 2.05
C ALA A 76 -12.70 -8.42 0.86
N GLU A 77 -13.63 -7.49 1.08
CA GLU A 77 -14.34 -6.77 0.03
C GLU A 77 -13.41 -5.93 -0.83
N CYS A 78 -12.43 -5.26 -0.21
CA CYS A 78 -11.44 -4.47 -0.94
C CYS A 78 -10.52 -5.33 -1.81
N PHE A 79 -9.99 -6.45 -1.28
CA PHE A 79 -8.78 -7.05 -1.82
C PHE A 79 -8.85 -8.54 -2.14
N LEU A 80 -9.81 -9.30 -1.57
CA LEU A 80 -9.80 -10.76 -1.64
C LEU A 80 -10.90 -11.39 -2.50
N LEU A 81 -11.98 -10.66 -2.79
CA LEU A 81 -13.07 -11.17 -3.61
C LEU A 81 -12.67 -11.19 -5.09
N GLU A 82 -13.50 -11.83 -5.93
CA GLU A 82 -13.24 -11.92 -7.36
C GLU A 82 -13.11 -10.53 -8.02
N GLY A 83 -12.23 -10.45 -9.03
CA GLY A 83 -11.80 -9.21 -9.65
C GLY A 83 -12.87 -8.32 -10.28
N ALA A 84 -14.12 -8.80 -10.43
CA ALA A 84 -15.23 -7.96 -10.86
C ALA A 84 -15.69 -6.98 -9.76
N ILE A 85 -15.66 -7.40 -8.49
CA ILE A 85 -16.23 -6.69 -7.35
C ILE A 85 -15.20 -6.14 -6.36
N SER A 86 -13.95 -6.57 -6.42
CA SER A 86 -12.89 -6.17 -5.50
C SER A 86 -11.72 -5.51 -6.25
N ALA A 87 -11.00 -4.63 -5.58
CA ALA A 87 -9.80 -3.98 -6.10
C ALA A 87 -8.56 -4.82 -5.72
N MET A 88 -8.44 -6.01 -6.31
CA MET A 88 -7.35 -6.93 -6.02
C MET A 88 -5.98 -6.24 -6.12
N PRO A 89 -5.06 -6.45 -5.16
CA PRO A 89 -3.79 -5.74 -5.09
C PRO A 89 -2.70 -6.38 -5.97
N TYR A 90 -3.06 -6.72 -7.21
CA TYR A 90 -2.17 -7.36 -8.20
C TYR A 90 -2.13 -6.56 -9.49
N ALA A 91 -0.94 -6.33 -10.04
CA ALA A 91 -0.79 -5.63 -11.31
C ALA A 91 -1.52 -6.34 -12.46
N SER A 92 -1.54 -7.68 -12.48
CA SER A 92 -2.25 -8.51 -13.45
C SER A 92 -3.77 -8.29 -13.48
N ALA A 93 -4.35 -7.72 -12.42
CA ALA A 93 -5.77 -7.34 -12.41
C ALA A 93 -6.07 -6.07 -13.25
N TYR A 94 -5.04 -5.31 -13.65
CA TYR A 94 -5.16 -3.99 -14.29
C TYR A 94 -4.34 -3.84 -15.58
N LEU A 95 -3.30 -4.64 -15.75
CA LEU A 95 -2.44 -4.67 -16.93
C LEU A 95 -2.76 -5.89 -17.78
N ALA A 96 -2.51 -5.80 -19.09
CA ALA A 96 -2.74 -6.90 -20.02
C ALA A 96 -1.68 -6.96 -21.12
N GLY A 97 -1.61 -8.09 -21.82
CA GLY A 97 -0.76 -8.27 -22.99
C GLY A 97 0.71 -7.94 -22.73
N LYS A 98 1.32 -7.16 -23.61
CA LYS A 98 2.75 -6.82 -23.54
C LYS A 98 3.10 -5.98 -22.31
N GLU A 99 2.18 -5.13 -21.86
CA GLU A 99 2.37 -4.27 -20.70
C GLU A 99 2.52 -5.13 -19.42
N LEU A 100 1.63 -6.09 -19.23
CA LEU A 100 1.72 -7.06 -18.13
C LEU A 100 3.00 -7.89 -18.21
N THR A 101 3.30 -8.47 -19.38
CA THR A 101 4.50 -9.29 -19.57
C THR A 101 5.78 -8.52 -19.23
N SER A 102 5.88 -7.26 -19.69
CA SER A 102 7.03 -6.40 -19.38
C SER A 102 7.14 -6.06 -17.90
N ASN A 103 5.99 -5.79 -17.25
CA ASN A 103 5.96 -5.49 -15.82
C ASN A 103 6.42 -6.70 -14.99
N LEU A 104 5.85 -7.90 -15.24
CA LEU A 104 6.23 -9.13 -14.54
C LEU A 104 7.70 -9.47 -14.72
N GLN A 105 8.23 -9.35 -15.95
CA GLN A 105 9.65 -9.62 -16.21
C GLN A 105 10.56 -8.70 -15.39
N LYS A 106 10.25 -7.42 -15.33
CA LYS A 106 11.02 -6.47 -14.51
C LYS A 106 10.91 -6.76 -13.02
N MET A 107 9.75 -7.20 -12.54
CA MET A 107 9.59 -7.61 -11.14
C MET A 107 10.46 -8.81 -10.82
N ASP A 108 10.50 -9.83 -11.68
CA ASP A 108 11.35 -11.01 -11.53
C ASP A 108 12.85 -10.65 -11.57
N ASP A 109 13.24 -9.70 -12.43
CA ASP A 109 14.60 -9.18 -12.51
C ASP A 109 15.00 -8.50 -11.18
N TYR A 110 14.14 -7.65 -10.60
CA TYR A 110 14.40 -7.01 -9.30
C TYR A 110 14.44 -8.03 -8.15
N LEU A 111 13.54 -9.00 -8.13
CA LEU A 111 13.55 -10.06 -7.12
C LEU A 111 14.89 -10.83 -7.16
N THR A 112 15.38 -11.12 -8.36
CA THR A 112 16.67 -11.79 -8.57
C THR A 112 17.83 -10.90 -8.12
N GLU A 113 17.84 -9.62 -8.53
CA GLU A 113 18.89 -8.65 -8.20
C GLU A 113 19.06 -8.47 -6.70
N PHE A 114 17.93 -8.37 -5.96
CA PHE A 114 17.97 -8.15 -4.52
C PHE A 114 17.97 -9.43 -3.68
N GLY A 115 18.00 -10.60 -4.33
CA GLY A 115 17.95 -11.89 -3.63
C GLY A 115 16.66 -12.08 -2.82
N LEU A 116 15.58 -11.43 -3.23
CA LEU A 116 14.27 -11.55 -2.60
C LEU A 116 13.59 -12.83 -3.13
N GLN A 117 12.99 -13.58 -2.21
CA GLN A 117 12.13 -14.70 -2.57
C GLN A 117 10.69 -14.30 -2.26
N THR A 118 9.81 -14.45 -3.26
CA THR A 118 8.37 -14.44 -2.95
C THR A 118 8.10 -15.50 -1.91
N ASN A 119 7.28 -15.18 -0.93
CA ASN A 119 7.00 -16.10 0.18
C ASN A 119 6.32 -17.37 -0.37
N ARG A 120 7.12 -18.40 -0.67
CA ARG A 120 6.65 -19.67 -1.24
C ARG A 120 5.64 -20.40 -0.34
N GLN A 121 5.60 -20.07 0.96
CA GLN A 121 4.62 -20.67 1.88
C GLN A 121 3.20 -20.13 1.67
N VAL A 122 3.07 -18.91 1.14
CA VAL A 122 1.78 -18.26 0.85
C VAL A 122 1.46 -18.28 -0.65
N ASN A 123 2.40 -18.74 -1.49
CA ASN A 123 2.30 -18.75 -2.96
C ASN A 123 1.90 -17.39 -3.55
N GLU A 124 2.46 -16.31 -2.98
CA GLU A 124 2.14 -14.93 -3.35
C GLU A 124 2.79 -14.61 -4.71
N PRO A 125 2.01 -14.19 -5.71
CA PRO A 125 2.55 -13.81 -7.02
C PRO A 125 3.52 -12.63 -6.92
N SER A 126 4.50 -12.55 -7.82
CA SER A 126 5.48 -11.46 -7.88
C SER A 126 4.86 -10.09 -8.14
N ASP A 127 3.61 -10.04 -8.60
CA ASP A 127 2.87 -8.82 -8.93
C ASP A 127 1.90 -8.34 -7.82
N HIS A 128 2.01 -8.88 -6.61
CA HIS A 128 1.26 -8.36 -5.46
C HIS A 128 1.85 -7.03 -4.96
N LEU A 129 1.02 -6.06 -4.58
CA LEU A 129 1.42 -4.72 -4.12
C LEU A 129 2.53 -4.75 -3.07
N CYS A 130 2.46 -5.66 -2.10
CA CYS A 130 3.48 -5.74 -1.05
C CYS A 130 4.84 -6.15 -1.60
N VAL A 131 4.90 -6.95 -2.69
CA VAL A 131 6.17 -7.29 -3.36
C VAL A 131 6.78 -6.04 -3.99
N TYR A 132 5.97 -5.17 -4.61
CA TYR A 132 6.46 -3.87 -5.12
C TYR A 132 7.01 -2.99 -3.99
N LEU A 133 6.33 -2.95 -2.84
CA LEU A 133 6.79 -2.18 -1.68
C LEU A 133 8.10 -2.75 -1.10
N GLU A 134 8.27 -4.07 -1.06
CA GLU A 134 9.52 -4.71 -0.64
C GLU A 134 10.68 -4.41 -1.60
N ILE A 135 10.44 -4.45 -2.91
CA ILE A 135 11.44 -4.03 -3.91
C ILE A 135 11.77 -2.56 -3.74
N LEU A 136 10.75 -1.69 -3.55
CA LEU A 136 10.96 -0.27 -3.34
C LEU A 136 11.78 0.01 -2.06
N LEU A 137 11.58 -0.76 -0.99
CA LEU A 137 12.42 -0.71 0.21
C LEU A 137 13.89 -1.01 -0.12
N LYS A 138 14.17 -2.02 -0.95
CA LYS A 138 15.52 -2.34 -1.41
C LYS A 138 16.12 -1.25 -2.30
N LEU A 139 15.31 -0.68 -3.18
CA LEU A 139 15.73 0.46 -4.01
C LEU A 139 16.09 1.67 -3.14
N VAL A 140 15.29 2.01 -2.14
CA VAL A 140 15.57 3.09 -1.17
C VAL A 140 16.84 2.80 -0.39
N GLU A 141 17.11 1.54 -0.06
CA GLU A 141 18.31 1.12 0.67
C GLU A 141 19.60 1.24 -0.18
N GLN A 142 19.56 0.84 -1.48
CA GLN A 142 20.73 0.49 -2.24
C GLN A 142 20.92 1.29 -3.56
N LYS A 143 19.88 1.99 -4.01
CA LYS A 143 19.88 2.65 -5.32
C LYS A 143 19.69 4.15 -5.24
N THR A 144 20.00 4.82 -6.35
CA THR A 144 19.83 6.27 -6.51
C THR A 144 18.36 6.67 -6.49
N LEU A 145 18.10 7.92 -6.15
CA LEU A 145 16.74 8.49 -6.19
C LEU A 145 16.12 8.42 -7.61
N ALA A 146 16.94 8.56 -8.65
CA ALA A 146 16.47 8.43 -10.03
C ALA A 146 15.93 7.03 -10.35
N GLU A 147 16.63 5.98 -9.90
CA GLU A 147 16.18 4.58 -10.06
C GLU A 147 14.91 4.30 -9.24
N GLN A 148 14.81 4.81 -8.01
CA GLN A 148 13.60 4.70 -7.19
C GLN A 148 12.39 5.34 -7.87
N ARG A 149 12.55 6.55 -8.39
CA ARG A 149 11.52 7.30 -9.13
C ARG A 149 11.11 6.58 -10.42
N GLN A 150 12.08 6.06 -11.15
CA GLN A 150 11.80 5.27 -12.36
C GLN A 150 10.97 4.05 -12.03
N PHE A 151 11.33 3.30 -10.98
CA PHE A 151 10.55 2.15 -10.53
C PHE A 151 9.11 2.53 -10.18
N ILE A 152 8.90 3.58 -9.41
CA ILE A 152 7.55 4.02 -9.03
C ILE A 152 6.73 4.37 -10.27
N ARG A 153 7.30 5.14 -11.21
CA ARG A 153 6.60 5.55 -12.44
C ARG A 153 6.27 4.37 -13.35
N GLU A 154 7.25 3.50 -13.59
CA GLU A 154 7.10 2.43 -14.57
C GLU A 154 6.42 1.18 -14.04
N GLN A 155 6.58 0.86 -12.74
CA GLN A 155 6.06 -0.39 -12.18
C GLN A 155 4.81 -0.20 -11.34
N LEU A 156 4.63 0.92 -10.64
CA LEU A 156 3.50 1.16 -9.75
C LEU A 156 2.44 2.09 -10.36
N GLN A 157 2.84 3.24 -10.89
CA GLN A 157 1.87 4.23 -11.41
C GLN A 157 1.16 3.80 -12.70
N THR A 158 1.59 2.73 -13.34
CA THR A 158 0.94 2.15 -14.51
C THR A 158 -0.40 1.47 -14.19
N TRP A 159 -0.59 1.00 -12.97
CA TRP A 159 -1.79 0.26 -12.56
C TRP A 159 -2.47 0.76 -11.27
N LEU A 160 -1.74 1.36 -10.33
CA LEU A 160 -2.32 1.86 -9.08
C LEU A 160 -3.49 2.85 -9.28
N PRO A 161 -3.48 3.76 -10.27
CA PRO A 161 -4.64 4.63 -10.51
C PRO A 161 -5.91 3.85 -10.83
N LYS A 162 -5.82 2.79 -11.63
CA LYS A 162 -6.96 1.92 -11.98
C LYS A 162 -7.47 1.17 -10.74
N MET A 163 -6.56 0.72 -9.87
CA MET A 163 -6.92 0.11 -8.59
C MET A 163 -7.64 1.10 -7.68
N THR A 164 -7.14 2.35 -7.59
CA THR A 164 -7.75 3.43 -6.79
C THR A 164 -9.17 3.74 -7.25
N GLU A 165 -9.39 3.87 -8.57
CA GLU A 165 -10.71 4.10 -9.14
C GLU A 165 -11.70 2.97 -8.84
N LYS A 166 -11.20 1.74 -8.81
CA LYS A 166 -12.01 0.57 -8.49
C LYS A 166 -12.34 0.53 -6.99
N LEU A 167 -11.35 0.77 -6.14
CA LEU A 167 -11.52 0.82 -4.69
C LEU A 167 -12.56 1.88 -4.27
N ALA A 168 -12.56 3.04 -4.93
CA ALA A 168 -13.52 4.11 -4.66
C ALA A 168 -14.99 3.75 -4.97
N LYS A 169 -15.24 2.66 -5.70
CA LYS A 169 -16.59 2.19 -6.06
C LYS A 169 -17.11 1.10 -5.14
N ILE A 170 -16.27 0.57 -4.25
CA ILE A 170 -16.64 -0.48 -3.31
C ILE A 170 -17.42 0.14 -2.14
N SER A 171 -18.56 -0.43 -1.81
CA SER A 171 -19.36 0.00 -0.65
C SER A 171 -18.86 -0.69 0.60
N LEU A 172 -18.21 0.04 1.48
CA LEU A 172 -17.56 -0.46 2.69
C LEU A 172 -18.27 0.05 3.95
N GLN A 173 -18.15 -0.69 5.05
CA GLN A 173 -18.62 -0.27 6.36
C GLN A 173 -17.75 0.85 6.95
N ASN A 174 -16.44 0.79 6.66
CA ASN A 174 -15.47 1.77 7.14
C ASN A 174 -14.53 2.25 6.02
N GLN A 175 -14.10 3.50 6.10
CA GLN A 175 -13.23 4.12 5.11
C GLN A 175 -11.73 3.96 5.41
N PHE A 176 -11.34 3.05 6.31
CA PHE A 176 -9.95 2.84 6.72
C PHE A 176 -9.05 2.48 5.53
N TYR A 177 -9.37 1.43 4.79
CA TYR A 177 -8.56 0.98 3.66
C TYR A 177 -8.53 1.96 2.49
N PRO A 178 -9.64 2.58 2.07
CA PRO A 178 -9.61 3.66 1.07
C PRO A 178 -8.73 4.85 1.48
N ALA A 179 -8.82 5.32 2.73
CA ALA A 179 -8.00 6.41 3.23
C ALA A 179 -6.51 6.04 3.26
N LEU A 180 -6.20 4.84 3.75
CA LEU A 180 -4.85 4.30 3.78
C LEU A 180 -4.24 4.20 2.38
N PHE A 181 -5.01 3.68 1.41
CA PHE A 181 -4.55 3.51 0.04
C PHE A 181 -4.36 4.88 -0.67
N SER A 182 -5.25 5.83 -0.43
CA SER A 182 -5.11 7.20 -0.92
C SER A 182 -3.83 7.86 -0.41
N LEU A 183 -3.51 7.70 0.87
CA LEU A 183 -2.28 8.18 1.48
C LEU A 183 -1.04 7.56 0.82
N LEU A 184 -1.02 6.22 0.63
CA LEU A 184 0.06 5.53 -0.06
C LEU A 184 0.29 6.09 -1.47
N CYS A 185 -0.76 6.22 -2.27
CA CYS A 185 -0.67 6.72 -3.64
C CYS A 185 -0.11 8.15 -3.70
N LYS A 186 -0.49 9.02 -2.77
CA LYS A 186 0.04 10.39 -2.70
C LYS A 186 1.51 10.44 -2.27
N ILE A 187 1.93 9.60 -1.33
CA ILE A 187 3.33 9.48 -0.93
C ILE A 187 4.18 8.95 -2.09
N LEU A 188 3.70 7.94 -2.82
CA LEU A 188 4.38 7.44 -4.03
C LEU A 188 4.47 8.52 -5.11
N ALA A 189 3.42 9.32 -5.30
CA ALA A 189 3.43 10.43 -6.25
C ALA A 189 4.46 11.51 -5.86
N LEU A 190 4.55 11.86 -4.57
CA LEU A 190 5.57 12.79 -4.06
C LEU A 190 6.99 12.24 -4.29
N HIS A 191 7.21 10.95 -4.01
CA HIS A 191 8.51 10.31 -4.20
C HIS A 191 8.91 10.27 -5.68
N ALA A 192 7.96 10.02 -6.58
CA ALA A 192 8.20 9.96 -8.03
C ALA A 192 8.35 11.33 -8.69
N ALA A 193 7.95 12.43 -8.02
CA ALA A 193 8.03 13.78 -8.58
C ALA A 193 9.47 14.21 -8.80
N GLU A 194 9.70 14.90 -9.91
CA GLU A 194 10.97 15.60 -10.17
C GLU A 194 11.05 16.87 -9.32
N SER A 195 12.24 17.11 -8.78
CA SER A 195 12.52 18.34 -8.01
C SER A 195 12.84 19.49 -8.94
#